data_858d709eec22b27d211e240611c98f2a
#
_entry.id   858d709eec22b27d211e240611c98f2a
#
_cell.length_a   1.000
_cell.length_b   1.000
_cell.length_c   1.000
_cell.angle_alpha   90.00
_cell.angle_beta   90.00
_cell.angle_gamma   90.00
#
_symmetry.space_group_name_H-M   'P 1'
#
loop_
_entity.id
_entity.type
_entity.pdbx_description
1 polymer ?
#
loop_
_entity_poly.entity_id
_entity_poly.type
_entity_poly.pdbx_seq_one_letter_code
_entity_poly.pdbx_strand_id
1 'polypeptide(L)'
;MNENEMVLTVLENERRYVARELHDGVAQTTQQLGLEIAICRKLLERGNIEMLTDELAQLEQRLQVAATQVREIIADMRPPTLEPDASLREYLQAEIERHLQRGGVAVDFKFEGVPADLPTQQKLALSRIVQEALLNIRKHASANQIQIRYASKADQAQLQIIDNGQGFDPAVVQALPVDKGGAGLANMRARAQALGGTLAIESIKGRGTRITVSLKL
;
A
#
# COMPACT_ATOMS: atom_id res chain seq x y z
N MET A 1 -19.72 19.93 0.12
CA MET A 1 -19.68 18.47 0.10
C MET A 1 -20.05 18.02 1.50
N ASN A 2 -21.09 17.24 1.65
CA ASN A 2 -21.63 16.81 2.95
C ASN A 2 -20.71 15.69 3.50
N GLU A 3 -20.61 15.56 4.82
CA GLU A 3 -19.76 14.54 5.49
C GLU A 3 -20.07 13.11 5.00
N ASN A 4 -21.32 12.82 4.74
CA ASN A 4 -21.77 11.56 4.14
C ASN A 4 -21.29 11.35 2.69
N GLU A 5 -21.22 12.39 1.87
CA GLU A 5 -20.71 12.32 0.50
C GLU A 5 -19.21 12.04 0.50
N MET A 6 -18.48 12.59 1.48
CA MET A 6 -17.06 12.39 1.64
C MET A 6 -16.75 10.94 2.06
N VAL A 7 -17.49 10.40 3.02
CA VAL A 7 -17.37 9.00 3.46
C VAL A 7 -17.68 8.03 2.32
N LEU A 8 -18.74 8.27 1.56
CA LEU A 8 -19.09 7.47 0.38
C LEU A 8 -17.99 7.52 -0.69
N THR A 9 -17.41 8.70 -0.95
CA THR A 9 -16.31 8.84 -1.93
C THR A 9 -15.06 8.07 -1.50
N VAL A 10 -14.73 8.09 -0.21
CA VAL A 10 -13.59 7.32 0.33
C VAL A 10 -13.84 5.81 0.21
N LEU A 11 -15.03 5.34 0.58
CA LEU A 11 -15.42 3.94 0.47
C LEU A 11 -15.46 3.45 -0.99
N GLU A 12 -15.97 4.26 -1.92
CA GLU A 12 -15.97 3.93 -3.35
C GLU A 12 -14.55 3.87 -3.92
N ASN A 13 -13.67 4.76 -3.50
CA ASN A 13 -12.27 4.76 -3.92
C ASN A 13 -11.51 3.54 -3.34
N GLU A 14 -11.78 3.16 -2.08
CA GLU A 14 -11.25 1.91 -1.51
C GLU A 14 -11.77 0.69 -2.28
N ARG A 15 -13.05 0.64 -2.57
CA ARG A 15 -13.65 -0.46 -3.34
C ARG A 15 -13.06 -0.58 -4.74
N ARG A 16 -12.83 0.54 -5.42
CA ARG A 16 -12.17 0.59 -6.74
C ARG A 16 -10.70 0.21 -6.69
N TYR A 17 -10.00 0.60 -5.64
CA TYR A 17 -8.61 0.20 -5.41
C TYR A 17 -8.49 -1.30 -5.23
N VAL A 18 -9.30 -1.87 -4.35
CA VAL A 18 -9.37 -3.31 -4.10
C VAL A 18 -9.72 -4.10 -5.35
N ALA A 19 -10.76 -3.67 -6.06
CA ALA A 19 -11.18 -4.34 -7.30
C ALA A 19 -10.04 -4.36 -8.33
N ARG A 20 -9.20 -3.34 -8.37
CA ARG A 20 -8.05 -3.25 -9.28
C ARG A 20 -6.88 -4.13 -8.85
N GLU A 21 -6.47 -4.05 -7.59
CA GLU A 21 -5.38 -4.91 -7.06
C GLU A 21 -5.73 -6.40 -7.24
N LEU A 22 -7.00 -6.76 -7.02
CA LEU A 22 -7.49 -8.11 -7.29
C LEU A 22 -7.54 -8.42 -8.80
N HIS A 23 -8.03 -7.48 -9.61
CA HIS A 23 -8.14 -7.69 -11.04
C HIS A 23 -6.75 -7.82 -11.70
N ASP A 24 -5.82 -6.91 -11.41
CA ASP A 24 -4.51 -6.88 -12.06
C ASP A 24 -3.61 -8.04 -11.57
N GLY A 25 -3.61 -8.31 -10.27
CA GLY A 25 -2.84 -9.42 -9.71
C GLY A 25 -3.43 -10.79 -10.03
N VAL A 26 -4.73 -10.99 -9.77
CA VAL A 26 -5.37 -12.31 -9.89
C VAL A 26 -5.67 -12.65 -11.34
N ALA A 27 -6.17 -11.71 -12.16
CA ALA A 27 -6.51 -11.99 -13.56
C ALA A 27 -5.27 -12.33 -14.38
N GLN A 28 -4.19 -11.57 -14.23
CA GLN A 28 -2.93 -11.81 -14.93
C GLN A 28 -2.33 -13.16 -14.54
N THR A 29 -2.31 -13.46 -13.23
CA THR A 29 -1.82 -14.75 -12.73
C THR A 29 -2.68 -15.91 -13.22
N THR A 30 -4.00 -15.75 -13.24
CA THR A 30 -4.93 -16.80 -13.72
C THR A 30 -4.74 -17.09 -15.21
N GLN A 31 -4.52 -16.06 -16.04
CA GLN A 31 -4.23 -16.25 -17.46
C GLN A 31 -2.91 -17.00 -17.67
N GLN A 32 -1.88 -16.65 -16.90
CA GLN A 32 -0.58 -17.32 -17.01
C GLN A 32 -0.66 -18.78 -16.59
N LEU A 33 -1.34 -19.09 -15.48
CA LEU A 33 -1.59 -20.47 -15.04
C LEU A 33 -2.35 -21.29 -16.10
N GLY A 34 -3.31 -20.69 -16.79
CA GLY A 34 -4.03 -21.32 -17.90
C GLY A 34 -3.11 -21.73 -19.05
N LEU A 35 -2.14 -20.90 -19.42
CA LEU A 35 -1.12 -21.19 -20.42
C LEU A 35 -0.20 -22.34 -19.99
N GLU A 36 0.25 -22.34 -18.74
CA GLU A 36 1.13 -23.37 -18.18
C GLU A 36 0.44 -24.74 -18.12
N ILE A 37 -0.85 -24.79 -17.75
CA ILE A 37 -1.66 -26.01 -17.82
C ILE A 37 -1.76 -26.52 -19.28
N ALA A 38 -1.89 -25.63 -20.25
CA ALA A 38 -1.90 -26.03 -21.65
C ALA A 38 -0.56 -26.61 -22.13
N ILE A 39 0.57 -26.10 -21.60
CA ILE A 39 1.90 -26.65 -21.83
C ILE A 39 2.01 -28.05 -21.21
N CYS A 40 1.63 -28.21 -19.96
CA CYS A 40 1.62 -29.52 -19.28
C CYS A 40 0.82 -30.57 -20.06
N ARG A 41 -0.35 -30.20 -20.58
CA ARG A 41 -1.18 -31.09 -21.41
C ARG A 41 -0.47 -31.51 -22.69
N LYS A 42 0.21 -30.59 -23.39
CA LYS A 42 0.99 -30.93 -24.58
C LYS A 42 2.18 -31.85 -24.29
N LEU A 43 2.86 -31.65 -23.16
CA LEU A 43 3.95 -32.51 -22.73
C LEU A 43 3.45 -33.91 -22.46
N LEU A 44 2.29 -34.05 -21.82
CA LEU A 44 1.62 -35.33 -21.57
C LEU A 44 1.27 -36.06 -22.90
N GLU A 45 0.65 -35.33 -23.85
CA GLU A 45 0.30 -35.87 -25.18
C GLU A 45 1.54 -36.36 -25.94
N ARG A 46 2.71 -35.79 -25.71
CA ARG A 46 3.99 -36.18 -26.33
C ARG A 46 4.75 -37.26 -25.54
N GLY A 47 4.23 -37.68 -24.40
CA GLY A 47 4.90 -38.65 -23.53
C GLY A 47 6.18 -38.16 -22.86
N ASN A 48 6.41 -36.82 -22.83
CA ASN A 48 7.61 -36.25 -22.22
C ASN A 48 7.37 -36.05 -20.69
N ILE A 49 7.50 -37.13 -19.94
CA ILE A 49 7.18 -37.20 -18.51
C ILE A 49 8.18 -36.36 -17.68
N GLU A 50 9.46 -36.34 -18.05
CA GLU A 50 10.49 -35.62 -17.32
C GLU A 50 10.19 -34.09 -17.34
N MET A 51 10.02 -33.51 -18.54
CA MET A 51 9.66 -32.08 -18.66
C MET A 51 8.29 -31.76 -18.07
N LEU A 52 7.33 -32.68 -18.12
CA LEU A 52 6.03 -32.52 -17.49
C LEU A 52 6.16 -32.39 -15.96
N THR A 53 7.01 -33.22 -15.35
CA THR A 53 7.22 -33.18 -13.90
C THR A 53 7.84 -31.88 -13.47
N ASP A 54 8.83 -31.38 -14.21
CA ASP A 54 9.48 -30.10 -13.93
C ASP A 54 8.49 -28.92 -14.09
N GLU A 55 7.68 -28.92 -15.15
CA GLU A 55 6.68 -27.86 -15.39
C GLU A 55 5.58 -27.86 -14.32
N LEU A 56 5.14 -29.04 -13.87
CA LEU A 56 4.18 -29.15 -12.76
C LEU A 56 4.76 -28.61 -11.44
N ALA A 57 6.02 -28.88 -11.13
CA ALA A 57 6.67 -28.34 -9.94
C ALA A 57 6.77 -26.81 -9.98
N GLN A 58 7.09 -26.24 -11.15
CA GLN A 58 7.09 -24.78 -11.34
C GLN A 58 5.69 -24.17 -11.20
N LEU A 59 4.67 -24.82 -11.78
CA LEU A 59 3.28 -24.41 -11.66
C LEU A 59 2.82 -24.40 -10.20
N GLU A 60 3.16 -25.42 -9.45
CA GLU A 60 2.82 -25.53 -8.02
C GLU A 60 3.46 -24.39 -7.21
N GLN A 61 4.73 -24.09 -7.46
CA GLN A 61 5.43 -22.99 -6.80
C GLN A 61 4.79 -21.64 -7.12
N ARG A 62 4.44 -21.39 -8.39
CA ARG A 62 3.77 -20.15 -8.81
C ARG A 62 2.38 -20.00 -8.21
N LEU A 63 1.65 -21.09 -8.10
CA LEU A 63 0.34 -21.12 -7.44
C LEU A 63 0.44 -20.75 -5.95
N GLN A 64 1.47 -21.21 -5.25
CA GLN A 64 1.72 -20.86 -3.86
C GLN A 64 2.06 -19.36 -3.70
N VAL A 65 2.89 -18.82 -4.61
CA VAL A 65 3.21 -17.39 -4.63
C VAL A 65 1.94 -16.56 -4.88
N ALA A 66 1.12 -16.94 -5.86
CA ALA A 66 -0.14 -16.26 -6.16
C ALA A 66 -1.12 -16.29 -4.98
N ALA A 67 -1.28 -17.43 -4.34
CA ALA A 67 -2.13 -17.57 -3.15
C ALA A 67 -1.64 -16.69 -1.99
N THR A 68 -0.33 -16.54 -1.83
CA THR A 68 0.26 -15.66 -0.82
C THR A 68 -0.02 -14.19 -1.15
N GLN A 69 0.15 -13.78 -2.41
CA GLN A 69 -0.17 -12.42 -2.86
C GLN A 69 -1.65 -12.05 -2.62
N VAL A 70 -2.58 -12.96 -2.94
CA VAL A 70 -4.01 -12.73 -2.67
C VAL A 70 -4.28 -12.58 -1.17
N ARG A 71 -3.66 -13.41 -0.32
CA ARG A 71 -3.80 -13.27 1.14
C ARG A 71 -3.23 -11.95 1.64
N GLU A 72 -2.12 -11.48 1.08
CA GLU A 72 -1.54 -10.18 1.42
C GLU A 72 -2.48 -9.03 1.04
N ILE A 73 -3.07 -9.06 -0.16
CA ILE A 73 -4.06 -8.06 -0.59
C ILE A 73 -5.25 -8.04 0.38
N ILE A 74 -5.81 -9.21 0.72
CA ILE A 74 -6.92 -9.31 1.67
C ILE A 74 -6.52 -8.80 3.06
N ALA A 75 -5.31 -9.10 3.52
CA ALA A 75 -4.81 -8.63 4.81
C ALA A 75 -4.55 -7.12 4.82
N ASP A 76 -4.18 -6.52 3.67
CA ASP A 76 -4.04 -5.06 3.52
C ASP A 76 -5.38 -4.33 3.59
N MET A 77 -6.48 -5.02 3.24
CA MET A 77 -7.82 -4.46 3.32
C MET A 77 -8.36 -4.40 4.75
N ARG A 78 -7.88 -5.26 5.65
CA ARG A 78 -8.35 -5.27 7.04
C ARG A 78 -7.80 -4.05 7.78
N PRO A 79 -8.65 -3.23 8.43
CA PRO A 79 -8.17 -2.21 9.35
C PRO A 79 -7.39 -2.89 10.49
N PRO A 80 -6.44 -2.19 11.12
CA PRO A 80 -5.81 -2.71 12.33
C PRO A 80 -6.89 -2.99 13.37
N THR A 81 -6.83 -4.17 13.98
CA THR A 81 -7.72 -4.54 15.08
C THR A 81 -7.17 -3.87 16.33
N LEU A 82 -7.66 -2.68 16.63
CA LEU A 82 -7.28 -1.89 17.80
C LEU A 82 -8.50 -1.64 18.66
N GLU A 83 -8.26 -1.33 19.94
CA GLU A 83 -9.33 -0.92 20.87
C GLU A 83 -10.00 0.36 20.34
N PRO A 84 -11.29 0.58 20.66
CA PRO A 84 -12.05 1.73 20.15
C PRO A 84 -11.44 3.10 20.51
N ASP A 85 -10.71 3.17 21.64
CA ASP A 85 -10.04 4.36 22.17
C ASP A 85 -8.55 4.45 21.80
N ALA A 86 -8.05 3.53 20.96
CA ALA A 86 -6.65 3.52 20.55
C ALA A 86 -6.21 4.89 20.00
N SER A 87 -5.03 5.31 20.42
CA SER A 87 -4.41 6.57 20.02
C SER A 87 -3.92 6.52 18.57
N LEU A 88 -3.71 7.69 17.96
CA LEU A 88 -3.07 7.75 16.63
C LEU A 88 -1.70 7.05 16.62
N ARG A 89 -0.92 7.18 17.71
CA ARG A 89 0.37 6.50 17.82
C ARG A 89 0.21 4.98 17.63
N GLU A 90 -0.77 4.36 18.27
CA GLU A 90 -1.02 2.92 18.20
C GLU A 90 -1.45 2.52 16.78
N TYR A 91 -2.27 3.33 16.11
CA TYR A 91 -2.62 3.11 14.69
C TYR A 91 -1.39 3.11 13.78
N LEU A 92 -0.48 4.08 13.96
CA LEU A 92 0.74 4.16 13.15
C LEU A 92 1.73 3.03 13.49
N GLN A 93 1.87 2.68 14.76
CA GLN A 93 2.71 1.56 15.20
C GLN A 93 2.23 0.23 14.63
N ALA A 94 0.92 -0.03 14.61
CA ALA A 94 0.35 -1.24 14.04
C ALA A 94 0.69 -1.38 12.54
N GLU A 95 0.71 -0.29 11.77
CA GLU A 95 1.12 -0.34 10.35
C GLU A 95 2.63 -0.60 10.18
N ILE A 96 3.44 -0.01 11.06
CA ILE A 96 4.90 -0.24 11.07
C ILE A 96 5.20 -1.72 11.41
N GLU A 97 4.55 -2.26 12.44
CA GLU A 97 4.70 -3.68 12.82
C GLU A 97 4.29 -4.61 11.69
N ARG A 98 3.17 -4.33 11.03
CA ARG A 98 2.71 -5.09 9.86
C ARG A 98 3.72 -5.04 8.72
N HIS A 99 4.33 -3.88 8.47
CA HIS A 99 5.39 -3.71 7.48
C HIS A 99 6.61 -4.59 7.81
N LEU A 100 7.05 -4.60 9.06
CA LEU A 100 8.18 -5.39 9.53
C LEU A 100 7.90 -6.90 9.45
N GLN A 101 6.71 -7.35 9.85
CA GLN A 101 6.27 -8.76 9.76
C GLN A 101 6.30 -9.29 8.32
N ARG A 102 6.19 -8.41 7.34
CA ARG A 102 6.25 -8.73 5.89
C ARG A 102 7.66 -8.59 5.30
N GLY A 103 8.68 -8.57 6.13
CA GLY A 103 10.07 -8.44 5.69
C GLY A 103 10.44 -7.03 5.22
N GLY A 104 9.67 -6.02 5.62
CA GLY A 104 9.99 -4.62 5.34
C GLY A 104 11.21 -4.13 6.12
N VAL A 105 11.81 -3.06 5.64
CA VAL A 105 12.97 -2.39 6.23
C VAL A 105 12.61 -1.74 7.56
N ALA A 106 13.55 -1.68 8.50
CA ALA A 106 13.38 -1.02 9.79
C ALA A 106 12.96 0.45 9.64
N VAL A 107 12.04 0.88 10.51
CA VAL A 107 11.46 2.23 10.49
C VAL A 107 11.92 3.00 11.73
N ASP A 108 12.56 4.16 11.52
CA ASP A 108 12.80 5.16 12.58
C ASP A 108 11.49 5.94 12.81
N PHE A 109 10.77 5.60 13.88
CA PHE A 109 9.49 6.21 14.20
C PHE A 109 9.61 7.24 15.31
N LYS A 110 9.25 8.48 15.02
CA LYS A 110 9.21 9.59 15.97
C LYS A 110 7.79 10.17 16.05
N PHE A 111 7.32 10.32 17.27
CA PHE A 111 6.00 10.88 17.54
C PHE A 111 6.14 11.98 18.59
N GLU A 112 5.98 13.22 18.16
CA GLU A 112 6.24 14.41 18.96
C GLU A 112 4.97 15.29 19.10
N GLY A 113 4.82 15.94 20.24
CA GLY A 113 3.70 16.81 20.53
C GLY A 113 2.60 16.11 21.33
N VAL A 114 1.56 16.87 21.64
CA VAL A 114 0.37 16.36 22.32
C VAL A 114 -0.46 15.62 21.29
N PRO A 115 -0.81 14.33 21.51
CA PRO A 115 -1.72 13.64 20.62
C PRO A 115 -3.02 14.44 20.53
N ALA A 116 -3.35 14.93 19.34
CA ALA A 116 -4.68 15.48 19.13
C ALA A 116 -5.67 14.34 19.36
N ASP A 117 -6.76 14.61 20.03
CA ASP A 117 -7.86 13.65 20.15
C ASP A 117 -8.61 13.59 18.82
N LEU A 118 -7.96 12.94 17.85
CA LEU A 118 -8.50 12.79 16.51
C LEU A 118 -9.64 11.78 16.53
N PRO A 119 -10.75 12.06 15.83
CA PRO A 119 -11.78 11.06 15.58
C PRO A 119 -11.20 9.77 14.98
N THR A 120 -11.76 8.63 15.32
CA THR A 120 -11.31 7.30 14.84
C THR A 120 -11.17 7.24 13.33
N GLN A 121 -12.09 7.88 12.59
CA GLN A 121 -12.01 7.95 11.12
C GLN A 121 -10.76 8.68 10.62
N GLN A 122 -10.34 9.74 11.32
CA GLN A 122 -9.11 10.47 10.97
C GLN A 122 -7.86 9.66 11.30
N LYS A 123 -7.84 8.95 12.44
CA LYS A 123 -6.77 8.02 12.80
C LYS A 123 -6.63 6.92 11.74
N LEU A 124 -7.74 6.33 11.30
CA LEU A 124 -7.77 5.34 10.22
C LEU A 124 -7.27 5.90 8.89
N ALA A 125 -7.68 7.10 8.51
CA ALA A 125 -7.25 7.69 7.25
C ALA A 125 -5.74 7.96 7.22
N LEU A 126 -5.15 8.45 8.34
CA LEU A 126 -3.70 8.62 8.47
C LEU A 126 -2.96 7.28 8.45
N SER A 127 -3.47 6.28 9.16
CA SER A 127 -2.94 4.91 9.16
C SER A 127 -2.91 4.33 7.74
N ARG A 128 -3.99 4.53 6.95
CA ARG A 128 -4.05 4.08 5.55
C ARG A 128 -3.07 4.82 4.64
N ILE A 129 -2.77 6.09 4.90
CA ILE A 129 -1.73 6.81 4.16
C ILE A 129 -0.35 6.20 4.47
N VAL A 130 -0.05 5.90 5.74
CA VAL A 130 1.20 5.23 6.12
C VAL A 130 1.30 3.85 5.52
N GLN A 131 0.23 3.06 5.56
CA GLN A 131 0.15 1.74 4.95
C GLN A 131 0.51 1.78 3.46
N GLU A 132 -0.14 2.67 2.70
CA GLU A 132 0.10 2.84 1.26
C GLU A 132 1.53 3.30 0.97
N ALA A 133 2.06 4.23 1.76
CA ALA A 133 3.44 4.68 1.62
C ALA A 133 4.45 3.54 1.88
N LEU A 134 4.26 2.77 2.95
CA LEU A 134 5.11 1.61 3.27
C LEU A 134 5.02 0.51 2.20
N LEU A 135 3.83 0.29 1.64
CA LEU A 135 3.63 -0.63 0.53
C LEU A 135 4.39 -0.19 -0.72
N ASN A 136 4.31 1.11 -1.07
CA ASN A 136 5.03 1.68 -2.20
C ASN A 136 6.55 1.60 -2.01
N ILE A 137 7.04 1.85 -0.81
CA ILE A 137 8.47 1.70 -0.48
C ILE A 137 8.91 0.25 -0.70
N ARG A 138 8.16 -0.73 -0.20
CA ARG A 138 8.48 -2.15 -0.35
C ARG A 138 8.47 -2.60 -1.80
N LYS A 139 7.45 -2.17 -2.57
CA LYS A 139 7.29 -2.57 -3.98
C LYS A 139 8.27 -1.87 -4.94
N HIS A 140 8.62 -0.62 -4.65
CA HIS A 140 9.22 0.24 -5.66
C HIS A 140 10.50 0.95 -5.24
N ALA A 141 10.76 1.20 -3.95
CA ALA A 141 11.82 2.12 -3.57
C ALA A 141 13.21 1.48 -3.49
N SER A 142 13.33 0.18 -3.20
CA SER A 142 14.62 -0.44 -2.85
C SER A 142 15.36 0.32 -1.75
N ALA A 143 14.61 0.93 -0.82
CA ALA A 143 15.14 1.68 0.29
C ALA A 143 15.76 0.77 1.35
N ASN A 144 16.74 1.28 2.09
CA ASN A 144 17.30 0.60 3.26
C ASN A 144 17.09 1.40 4.56
N GLN A 145 16.49 2.59 4.48
CA GLN A 145 16.10 3.42 5.61
C GLN A 145 14.73 4.04 5.37
N ILE A 146 13.89 3.98 6.40
CA ILE A 146 12.57 4.62 6.41
C ILE A 146 12.46 5.43 7.70
N GLN A 147 11.95 6.66 7.60
CA GLN A 147 11.61 7.49 8.74
C GLN A 147 10.14 7.85 8.69
N ILE A 148 9.44 7.70 9.81
CA ILE A 148 8.08 8.19 9.98
C ILE A 148 8.09 9.15 11.15
N ARG A 149 7.63 10.39 10.92
CA ARG A 149 7.58 11.44 11.93
C ARG A 149 6.18 12.01 12.01
N TYR A 150 5.64 12.04 13.20
CA TYR A 150 4.44 12.81 13.51
C TYR A 150 4.80 13.92 14.47
N ALA A 151 4.37 15.13 14.16
CA ALA A 151 4.50 16.28 15.03
C ALA A 151 3.21 17.06 15.06
N SER A 152 2.77 17.48 16.25
CA SER A 152 1.62 18.36 16.41
C SER A 152 1.97 19.55 17.30
N LYS A 153 1.51 20.74 16.90
CA LYS A 153 1.72 21.98 17.63
C LYS A 153 0.52 22.91 17.44
N ALA A 154 -0.09 23.30 18.55
CA ALA A 154 -1.28 24.14 18.58
C ALA A 154 -2.42 23.55 17.70
N ASP A 155 -2.76 24.20 16.62
CA ASP A 155 -3.84 23.87 15.70
C ASP A 155 -3.38 23.14 14.43
N GLN A 156 -2.14 22.64 14.40
CA GLN A 156 -1.55 21.98 13.25
C GLN A 156 -0.91 20.65 13.61
N ALA A 157 -1.08 19.67 12.72
CA ALA A 157 -0.36 18.42 12.78
C ALA A 157 0.29 18.10 11.44
N GLN A 158 1.45 17.45 11.49
CA GLN A 158 2.18 17.02 10.32
C GLN A 158 2.62 15.57 10.48
N LEU A 159 2.35 14.75 9.47
CA LEU A 159 2.86 13.39 9.35
C LEU A 159 3.78 13.33 8.15
N GLN A 160 5.01 12.88 8.35
CA GLN A 160 6.00 12.70 7.30
C GLN A 160 6.42 11.25 7.19
N ILE A 161 6.49 10.73 5.97
CA ILE A 161 7.06 9.42 5.64
C ILE A 161 8.20 9.68 4.65
N ILE A 162 9.41 9.23 4.99
CA ILE A 162 10.62 9.51 4.24
C ILE A 162 11.36 8.20 4.00
N ASP A 163 11.74 7.93 2.76
CA ASP A 163 12.64 6.84 2.39
C ASP A 163 13.87 7.37 1.65
N ASN A 164 14.94 6.59 1.67
CA ASN A 164 16.17 6.85 0.94
C ASN A 164 16.31 5.98 -0.31
N GLY A 165 15.23 5.54 -0.90
CA GLY A 165 15.20 4.65 -2.05
C GLY A 165 15.52 5.32 -3.38
N GLN A 166 15.15 4.65 -4.47
CA GLN A 166 15.44 5.14 -5.83
C GLN A 166 14.64 6.37 -6.26
N GLY A 167 13.60 6.75 -5.53
CA GLY A 167 12.74 7.85 -5.89
C GLY A 167 12.11 7.72 -7.28
N PHE A 168 11.32 8.72 -7.67
CA PHE A 168 10.65 8.78 -8.97
C PHE A 168 10.40 10.24 -9.37
N ASP A 169 9.95 10.46 -10.60
CA ASP A 169 9.43 11.76 -11.03
C ASP A 169 7.93 11.84 -10.74
N PRO A 170 7.49 12.69 -9.79
CA PRO A 170 6.07 12.78 -9.44
C PRO A 170 5.18 13.22 -10.60
N ALA A 171 5.69 14.02 -11.54
CA ALA A 171 4.92 14.47 -12.69
C ALA A 171 4.63 13.30 -13.65
N VAL A 172 5.60 12.40 -13.86
CA VAL A 172 5.43 11.21 -14.68
C VAL A 172 4.40 10.26 -14.06
N VAL A 173 4.50 9.98 -12.75
CA VAL A 173 3.57 9.06 -12.08
C VAL A 173 2.15 9.65 -12.02
N GLN A 174 2.03 10.96 -11.84
CA GLN A 174 0.73 11.65 -11.83
C GLN A 174 0.04 11.65 -13.20
N ALA A 175 0.81 11.61 -14.28
CA ALA A 175 0.30 11.52 -15.65
C ALA A 175 -0.11 10.09 -16.05
N LEU A 176 0.30 9.08 -15.29
CA LEU A 176 -0.10 7.71 -15.56
C LEU A 176 -1.61 7.52 -15.35
N PRO A 177 -2.27 6.80 -16.24
CA PRO A 177 -3.64 6.35 -16.00
C PRO A 177 -3.73 5.61 -14.66
N VAL A 178 -4.86 5.74 -13.99
CA VAL A 178 -5.10 5.17 -12.66
C VAL A 178 -4.91 3.64 -12.64
N ASP A 179 -5.12 2.98 -13.77
CA ASP A 179 -4.91 1.56 -14.03
C ASP A 179 -3.42 1.16 -14.23
N LYS A 180 -2.51 2.14 -14.38
CA LYS A 180 -1.08 1.91 -14.62
C LYS A 180 -0.17 2.39 -13.47
N GLY A 181 -0.67 2.39 -12.22
CA GLY A 181 0.14 2.64 -11.03
C GLY A 181 -0.04 4.02 -10.35
N GLY A 182 -0.85 4.93 -10.93
CA GLY A 182 -1.13 6.25 -10.33
C GLY A 182 -2.13 6.24 -9.16
N ALA A 183 -2.79 5.12 -8.90
CA ALA A 183 -3.88 5.02 -7.94
C ALA A 183 -3.47 5.28 -6.48
N GLY A 184 -2.34 4.75 -6.04
CA GLY A 184 -1.89 4.87 -4.66
C GLY A 184 -1.68 6.31 -4.23
N LEU A 185 -0.97 7.10 -5.04
CA LEU A 185 -0.72 8.53 -4.77
C LEU A 185 -2.02 9.35 -4.82
N ALA A 186 -2.92 9.04 -5.76
CA ALA A 186 -4.23 9.70 -5.85
C ALA A 186 -5.09 9.39 -4.62
N ASN A 187 -5.11 8.15 -4.16
CA ASN A 187 -5.84 7.73 -2.96
C ASN A 187 -5.30 8.40 -1.69
N MET A 188 -3.97 8.49 -1.53
CA MET A 188 -3.37 9.21 -0.41
C MET A 188 -3.77 10.68 -0.40
N ARG A 189 -3.78 11.36 -1.56
CA ARG A 189 -4.24 12.75 -1.67
C ARG A 189 -5.71 12.91 -1.32
N ALA A 190 -6.58 12.03 -1.86
CA ALA A 190 -8.01 12.06 -1.56
C ALA A 190 -8.28 11.88 -0.06
N ARG A 191 -7.54 10.97 0.60
CA ARG A 191 -7.65 10.78 2.06
C ARG A 191 -7.20 12.00 2.85
N ALA A 192 -6.07 12.61 2.49
CA ALA A 192 -5.62 13.83 3.15
C ALA A 192 -6.62 14.98 2.98
N GLN A 193 -7.20 15.15 1.79
CA GLN A 193 -8.24 16.14 1.52
C GLN A 193 -9.52 15.87 2.31
N ALA A 194 -9.92 14.62 2.44
CA ALA A 194 -11.08 14.22 3.26
C ALA A 194 -10.91 14.55 4.75
N LEU A 195 -9.66 14.68 5.22
CA LEU A 195 -9.32 15.15 6.56
C LEU A 195 -9.25 16.68 6.68
N GLY A 196 -9.61 17.43 5.63
CA GLY A 196 -9.41 18.88 5.57
C GLY A 196 -7.94 19.30 5.48
N GLY A 197 -7.05 18.36 5.17
CA GLY A 197 -5.61 18.57 5.08
C GLY A 197 -5.08 18.60 3.64
N THR A 198 -3.77 18.61 3.54
CA THR A 198 -3.04 18.59 2.28
C THR A 198 -1.99 17.46 2.28
N LEU A 199 -1.68 16.94 1.10
CA LEU A 199 -0.60 15.97 0.92
C LEU A 199 0.37 16.49 -0.13
N ALA A 200 1.63 16.64 0.28
CA ALA A 200 2.75 16.98 -0.60
C ALA A 200 3.63 15.72 -0.80
N ILE A 201 4.11 15.53 -2.03
CA ILE A 201 5.03 14.45 -2.40
C ILE A 201 6.25 15.10 -3.05
N GLU A 202 7.39 14.91 -2.43
CA GLU A 202 8.70 15.30 -2.95
C GLU A 202 9.49 14.04 -3.24
N SER A 203 9.83 13.81 -4.49
CA SER A 203 10.64 12.68 -4.90
C SER A 203 11.59 13.09 -6.00
N ILE A 204 12.81 12.60 -5.91
CA ILE A 204 13.86 12.82 -6.89
C ILE A 204 14.51 11.47 -7.18
N LYS A 205 14.64 11.15 -8.45
CA LYS A 205 15.27 9.90 -8.90
C LYS A 205 16.68 9.77 -8.31
N GLY A 206 16.94 8.68 -7.60
CA GLY A 206 18.20 8.41 -6.88
C GLY A 206 18.33 9.05 -5.50
N ARG A 207 17.28 9.77 -5.00
CA ARG A 207 17.33 10.46 -3.70
C ARG A 207 16.20 10.11 -2.74
N GLY A 208 15.38 9.11 -3.10
CA GLY A 208 14.26 8.69 -2.28
C GLY A 208 13.01 9.56 -2.41
N THR A 209 12.07 9.35 -1.50
CA THR A 209 10.77 10.03 -1.49
C THR A 209 10.44 10.56 -0.12
N ARG A 210 9.77 11.73 -0.08
CA ARG A 210 9.16 12.29 1.12
C ARG A 210 7.68 12.55 0.84
N ILE A 211 6.84 12.00 1.68
CA ILE A 211 5.40 12.27 1.72
C ILE A 211 5.12 13.06 2.98
N THR A 212 4.45 14.20 2.83
CA THR A 212 4.08 15.08 3.96
C THR A 212 2.58 15.31 3.94
N VAL A 213 1.90 14.93 5.01
CA VAL A 213 0.49 15.24 5.28
C VAL A 213 0.45 16.36 6.30
N SER A 214 -0.27 17.45 5.99
CA SER A 214 -0.49 18.57 6.90
C SER A 214 -1.98 18.71 7.19
N LEU A 215 -2.34 18.77 8.47
CA LEU A 215 -3.71 18.85 8.97
C LEU A 215 -3.88 20.11 9.82
N LYS A 216 -5.07 20.68 9.81
CA LYS A 216 -5.54 21.58 10.88
C LYS A 216 -6.25 20.73 11.93
N LEU A 217 -5.93 20.96 13.20
CA LEU A 217 -6.50 20.27 14.36
C LEU A 217 -7.72 21.02 14.89
#